data_e161f92e46bed4c1070cc7aa9dc6832b
#
_entry.id   e161f92e46bed4c1070cc7aa9dc6832b
#
_cell.length_a   1.000
_cell.length_b   1.000
_cell.length_c   1.000
_cell.angle_alpha   90.00
_cell.angle_beta   90.00
_cell.angle_gamma   90.00
#
_symmetry.space_group_name_H-M   'P 1'
#
loop_
_entity.id
_entity.type
_entity.pdbx_description
1 polymer ?
#
loop_
_entity_poly.entity_id
_entity_poly.type
_entity_poly.pdbx_seq_one_letter_code
_entity_poly.pdbx_strand_id
1 'polypeptide(L)'
;MKEFVISEVKAETAVLVGLITKTQDEAKTKEYLDELEFLADTAGAVTVKRFTQKVVSPNQTTYVGKGKLEEIKEYIKNEEEEDREVGMVIFDDELSAKQIRNIEQELQVKILDRTSLILDIFAMRAQTAAAKTQVELAQYRYMLPRLQRLWTHLERQGGGSGSGGGKGSVGLRGPGETQLEMDRRIILGRMSLLKERLAEIDKQKTTQRKNSGRMVRVALVGYTNVGKSTIM
;
A
#
# COMPACT_ATOMS: atom_id res chain seq x y z
N MET A 1 12.83 26.64 33.13
CA MET A 1 11.87 25.63 32.66
C MET A 1 11.94 25.65 31.13
N LYS A 2 12.36 24.56 30.50
CA LYS A 2 12.30 24.46 29.06
C LYS A 2 10.89 24.00 28.71
N GLU A 3 10.11 24.83 28.04
CA GLU A 3 8.84 24.44 27.46
C GLU A 3 9.10 23.41 26.38
N PHE A 4 8.59 22.20 26.58
CA PHE A 4 8.47 21.21 25.52
C PHE A 4 7.33 21.66 24.61
N VAL A 5 7.67 22.27 23.48
CA VAL A 5 6.73 22.46 22.39
C VAL A 5 6.40 21.06 21.86
N ILE A 6 5.24 20.55 22.23
CA ILE A 6 4.65 19.40 21.57
C ILE A 6 4.34 19.89 20.15
N SER A 7 5.16 19.49 19.16
CA SER A 7 4.83 19.72 17.77
C SER A 7 3.48 19.05 17.53
N GLU A 8 2.45 19.84 17.22
CA GLU A 8 1.20 19.30 16.71
C GLU A 8 1.53 18.41 15.52
N VAL A 9 1.18 17.13 15.61
CA VAL A 9 1.31 16.20 14.49
C VAL A 9 0.33 16.72 13.44
N LYS A 10 0.83 17.51 12.47
CA LYS A 10 0.03 17.94 11.33
C LYS A 10 -0.54 16.69 10.67
N ALA A 11 -1.86 16.61 10.53
CA ALA A 11 -2.49 15.54 9.80
C ALA A 11 -1.95 15.55 8.37
N GLU A 12 -1.56 14.37 7.86
CA GLU A 12 -1.09 14.24 6.47
C GLU A 12 -2.25 14.55 5.52
N THR A 13 -2.02 15.42 4.54
CA THR A 13 -3.02 15.77 3.54
C THR A 13 -2.99 14.78 2.37
N ALA A 14 -4.16 14.41 1.88
CA ALA A 14 -4.33 13.41 0.84
C ALA A 14 -5.17 13.93 -0.34
N VAL A 15 -4.73 13.59 -1.55
CA VAL A 15 -5.50 13.72 -2.78
C VAL A 15 -6.00 12.34 -3.19
N LEU A 16 -7.28 12.22 -3.52
CA LEU A 16 -7.89 10.96 -3.95
C LEU A 16 -8.08 10.93 -5.47
N VAL A 17 -7.81 9.76 -6.06
CA VAL A 17 -7.90 9.58 -7.53
C VAL A 17 -8.71 8.33 -7.84
N GLY A 18 -9.77 8.49 -8.64
CA GLY A 18 -10.63 7.41 -9.11
C GLY A 18 -10.85 7.42 -10.63
N LEU A 19 -11.15 6.26 -11.21
CA LEU A 19 -11.47 6.14 -12.62
C LEU A 19 -12.96 5.83 -12.83
N ILE A 20 -13.53 6.47 -13.85
CA ILE A 20 -14.84 6.15 -14.38
C ILE A 20 -14.63 5.28 -15.61
N THR A 21 -15.17 4.06 -15.59
CA THR A 21 -15.03 3.08 -16.67
C THR A 21 -16.39 2.59 -17.14
N LYS A 22 -16.42 1.71 -18.13
CA LYS A 22 -17.67 1.08 -18.58
C LYS A 22 -18.34 0.21 -17.52
N THR A 23 -17.57 -0.35 -16.60
CA THR A 23 -18.02 -1.22 -15.50
C THR A 23 -18.27 -0.47 -14.19
N GLN A 24 -17.72 0.73 -14.08
CA GLN A 24 -17.78 1.60 -12.90
C GLN A 24 -18.21 2.98 -13.35
N ASP A 25 -19.52 3.25 -13.26
CA ASP A 25 -20.11 4.53 -13.63
C ASP A 25 -19.73 5.65 -12.65
N GLU A 26 -20.15 6.86 -12.95
CA GLU A 26 -19.84 8.04 -12.15
C GLU A 26 -20.42 7.97 -10.73
N ALA A 27 -21.62 7.39 -10.59
CA ALA A 27 -22.26 7.23 -9.28
C ALA A 27 -21.48 6.26 -8.39
N LYS A 28 -21.07 5.11 -8.93
CA LYS A 28 -20.22 4.14 -8.22
C LYS A 28 -18.84 4.68 -7.91
N THR A 29 -18.21 5.40 -8.84
CA THR A 29 -16.91 6.04 -8.60
C THR A 29 -17.01 7.03 -7.47
N LYS A 30 -18.09 7.80 -7.39
CA LYS A 30 -18.32 8.71 -6.25
C LYS A 30 -18.46 7.95 -4.93
N GLU A 31 -19.27 6.89 -4.90
CA GLU A 31 -19.44 6.04 -3.72
C GLU A 31 -18.10 5.45 -3.25
N TYR A 32 -17.28 4.94 -4.17
CA TYR A 32 -15.95 4.38 -3.86
C TYR A 32 -14.98 5.44 -3.34
N LEU A 33 -15.02 6.66 -3.90
CA LEU A 33 -14.21 7.77 -3.39
C LEU A 33 -14.71 8.26 -2.03
N ASP A 34 -16.01 8.23 -1.74
CA ASP A 34 -16.56 8.54 -0.43
C ASP A 34 -16.07 7.49 0.61
N GLU A 35 -16.04 6.22 0.24
CA GLU A 35 -15.48 5.16 1.09
C GLU A 35 -13.97 5.33 1.27
N LEU A 36 -13.23 5.65 0.19
CA LEU A 36 -11.78 5.86 0.25
C LEU A 36 -11.41 7.05 1.14
N GLU A 37 -12.19 8.14 1.09
CA GLU A 37 -12.01 9.27 1.99
C GLU A 37 -12.23 8.87 3.45
N PHE A 38 -13.28 8.10 3.74
CA PHE A 38 -13.50 7.57 5.09
C PHE A 38 -12.35 6.68 5.56
N LEU A 39 -11.74 5.88 4.67
CA LEU A 39 -10.55 5.09 4.98
C LEU A 39 -9.33 6.00 5.24
N ALA A 40 -9.13 7.03 4.43
CA ALA A 40 -8.04 8.00 4.62
C ALA A 40 -8.17 8.73 5.96
N ASP A 41 -9.37 9.22 6.31
CA ASP A 41 -9.67 9.83 7.62
C ASP A 41 -9.41 8.84 8.76
N THR A 42 -9.80 7.59 8.62
CA THR A 42 -9.52 6.51 9.58
C THR A 42 -8.01 6.29 9.77
N ALA A 43 -7.21 6.53 8.75
CA ALA A 43 -5.74 6.49 8.79
C ALA A 43 -5.11 7.78 9.35
N GLY A 44 -5.91 8.81 9.64
CA GLY A 44 -5.46 10.11 10.15
C GLY A 44 -5.03 11.09 9.05
N ALA A 45 -5.41 10.84 7.80
CA ALA A 45 -5.16 11.74 6.68
C ALA A 45 -6.39 12.61 6.39
N VAL A 46 -6.18 13.85 5.96
CA VAL A 46 -7.23 14.79 5.57
C VAL A 46 -7.31 14.89 4.06
N THR A 47 -8.45 14.55 3.48
CA THR A 47 -8.67 14.67 2.03
C THR A 47 -8.88 16.14 1.63
N VAL A 48 -8.00 16.64 0.76
CA VAL A 48 -8.07 18.04 0.28
C VAL A 48 -8.68 18.14 -1.13
N LYS A 49 -8.54 17.11 -1.96
CA LYS A 49 -9.06 17.12 -3.34
C LYS A 49 -9.36 15.71 -3.83
N ARG A 50 -10.36 15.61 -4.71
CA ARG A 50 -10.68 14.38 -5.46
C ARG A 50 -10.54 14.64 -6.95
N PHE A 51 -9.88 13.72 -7.64
CA PHE A 51 -9.76 13.71 -9.09
C PHE A 51 -10.43 12.47 -9.67
N THR A 52 -11.16 12.66 -10.74
CA THR A 52 -11.75 11.57 -11.51
C THR A 52 -11.37 11.69 -12.98
N GLN A 53 -11.28 10.57 -13.66
CA GLN A 53 -11.06 10.53 -15.11
C GLN A 53 -11.92 9.44 -15.75
N LYS A 54 -12.60 9.80 -16.83
CA LYS A 54 -13.34 8.84 -17.64
C LYS A 54 -12.40 8.18 -18.65
N VAL A 55 -12.26 6.87 -18.57
CA VAL A 55 -11.37 6.08 -19.44
C VAL A 55 -12.05 4.78 -19.88
N VAL A 56 -11.59 4.20 -20.97
CA VAL A 56 -12.03 2.87 -21.40
C VAL A 56 -11.38 1.78 -20.54
N SER A 57 -10.09 1.97 -20.22
CA SER A 57 -9.30 1.09 -19.37
C SER A 57 -8.19 1.89 -18.67
N PRO A 58 -7.73 1.47 -17.48
CA PRO A 58 -6.62 2.11 -16.80
C PRO A 58 -5.35 2.11 -17.65
N ASN A 59 -4.57 3.19 -17.58
CA ASN A 59 -3.29 3.27 -18.26
C ASN A 59 -2.28 2.30 -17.60
N GLN A 60 -1.61 1.49 -18.41
CA GLN A 60 -0.64 0.50 -17.92
C GLN A 60 0.63 1.10 -17.29
N THR A 61 0.90 2.38 -17.56
CA THR A 61 2.12 3.06 -17.12
C THR A 61 1.88 3.95 -15.91
N THR A 62 0.75 4.68 -15.88
CA THR A 62 0.48 5.74 -14.89
C THR A 62 -0.93 5.65 -14.30
N TYR A 63 -1.69 4.56 -14.59
CA TYR A 63 -3.07 4.36 -14.15
C TYR A 63 -4.05 5.38 -14.76
N VAL A 64 -3.79 6.67 -14.62
CA VAL A 64 -4.50 7.79 -15.27
C VAL A 64 -3.80 8.21 -16.58
N GLY A 65 -4.49 8.94 -17.44
CA GLY A 65 -3.89 9.54 -18.63
C GLY A 65 -2.90 10.65 -18.30
N LYS A 66 -1.97 10.93 -19.22
CA LYS A 66 -0.91 11.94 -19.02
C LYS A 66 -1.48 13.31 -18.63
N GLY A 67 -2.53 13.79 -19.33
CA GLY A 67 -3.14 15.09 -19.02
C GLY A 67 -3.75 15.16 -17.62
N LYS A 68 -4.34 14.06 -17.11
CA LYS A 68 -4.86 14.02 -15.75
C LYS A 68 -3.71 13.96 -14.71
N LEU A 69 -2.62 13.27 -15.03
CA LEU A 69 -1.45 13.25 -14.17
C LEU A 69 -0.81 14.64 -14.05
N GLU A 70 -0.75 15.39 -15.16
CA GLU A 70 -0.25 16.77 -15.17
C GLU A 70 -1.17 17.70 -14.37
N GLU A 71 -2.50 17.56 -14.49
CA GLU A 71 -3.48 18.31 -13.69
C GLU A 71 -3.30 18.07 -12.18
N ILE A 72 -3.03 16.82 -11.78
CA ILE A 72 -2.73 16.48 -10.38
C ILE A 72 -1.42 17.13 -9.94
N LYS A 73 -0.39 17.07 -10.80
CA LYS A 73 0.93 17.66 -10.53
C LYS A 73 0.85 19.18 -10.36
N GLU A 74 0.13 19.86 -11.26
CA GLU A 74 -0.10 21.31 -11.16
C GLU A 74 -0.86 21.66 -9.86
N TYR A 75 -1.87 20.86 -9.50
CA TYR A 75 -2.59 21.07 -8.25
C TYR A 75 -1.66 20.97 -7.03
N ILE A 76 -0.83 19.90 -6.95
CA ILE A 76 0.12 19.71 -5.86
C ILE A 76 1.07 20.89 -5.76
N LYS A 77 1.60 21.35 -6.89
CA LYS A 77 2.53 22.47 -6.94
C LYS A 77 1.88 23.79 -6.49
N ASN A 78 0.64 24.05 -6.91
CA ASN A 78 -0.10 25.25 -6.51
C ASN A 78 -0.40 25.26 -4.99
N GLU A 79 -0.73 24.08 -4.40
CA GLU A 79 -0.92 23.97 -2.95
C GLU A 79 0.41 24.22 -2.21
N GLU A 80 1.52 23.70 -2.73
CA GLU A 80 2.86 23.94 -2.16
C GLU A 80 3.24 25.43 -2.19
N GLU A 81 2.93 26.16 -3.28
CA GLU A 81 3.13 27.60 -3.40
C GLU A 81 2.28 28.40 -2.40
N GLU A 82 1.14 27.85 -1.94
CA GLU A 82 0.27 28.44 -0.94
C GLU A 82 0.56 27.97 0.51
N ASP A 83 1.74 27.34 0.73
CA ASP A 83 2.20 26.80 2.02
C ASP A 83 1.28 25.69 2.57
N ARG A 84 0.58 24.97 1.67
CA ARG A 84 -0.25 23.82 1.95
C ARG A 84 0.36 22.57 1.29
N GLU A 85 1.05 21.79 2.07
CA GLU A 85 1.72 20.59 1.59
C GLU A 85 0.72 19.46 1.32
N VAL A 86 0.77 18.85 0.13
CA VAL A 86 0.07 17.61 -0.18
C VAL A 86 0.99 16.44 0.16
N GLY A 87 0.73 15.73 1.23
CA GLY A 87 1.59 14.65 1.73
C GLY A 87 1.51 13.38 0.89
N MET A 88 0.33 13.06 0.31
CA MET A 88 0.14 11.82 -0.43
C MET A 88 -0.95 11.90 -1.49
N VAL A 89 -0.87 10.98 -2.47
CA VAL A 89 -1.96 10.72 -3.43
C VAL A 89 -2.41 9.27 -3.30
N ILE A 90 -3.70 9.05 -3.12
CA ILE A 90 -4.31 7.73 -2.90
C ILE A 90 -5.19 7.37 -4.09
N PHE A 91 -4.92 6.23 -4.69
CA PHE A 91 -5.68 5.69 -5.81
C PHE A 91 -6.70 4.66 -5.34
N ASP A 92 -7.90 4.72 -5.90
CA ASP A 92 -9.02 3.85 -5.50
C ASP A 92 -8.85 2.37 -5.89
N ASP A 93 -8.02 2.08 -6.88
CA ASP A 93 -7.69 0.73 -7.33
C ASP A 93 -6.29 0.29 -6.89
N GLU A 94 -6.02 -1.01 -7.03
CA GLU A 94 -4.69 -1.57 -6.82
C GLU A 94 -3.74 -1.20 -7.96
N LEU A 95 -2.61 -0.58 -7.63
CA LEU A 95 -1.58 -0.18 -8.58
C LEU A 95 -0.50 -1.25 -8.74
N SER A 96 -0.01 -1.42 -9.96
CA SER A 96 1.20 -2.21 -10.20
C SER A 96 2.45 -1.46 -9.73
N ALA A 97 3.51 -2.19 -9.40
CA ALA A 97 4.80 -1.60 -9.01
C ALA A 97 5.34 -0.59 -10.03
N LYS A 98 5.10 -0.83 -11.33
CA LYS A 98 5.50 0.08 -12.42
C LYS A 98 4.71 1.39 -12.36
N GLN A 99 3.40 1.31 -12.13
CA GLN A 99 2.54 2.49 -12.03
C GLN A 99 2.93 3.33 -10.82
N ILE A 100 3.07 2.73 -9.63
CA ILE A 100 3.48 3.43 -8.41
C ILE A 100 4.77 4.22 -8.67
N ARG A 101 5.82 3.55 -9.16
CA ARG A 101 7.11 4.18 -9.41
C ARG A 101 7.03 5.34 -10.41
N ASN A 102 6.30 5.14 -11.53
CA ASN A 102 6.19 6.19 -12.54
C ASN A 102 5.42 7.40 -12.01
N ILE A 103 4.36 7.16 -11.23
CA ILE A 103 3.56 8.22 -10.62
C ILE A 103 4.38 8.95 -9.55
N GLU A 104 5.11 8.23 -8.69
CA GLU A 104 6.02 8.84 -7.70
C GLU A 104 7.09 9.71 -8.35
N GLN A 105 7.67 9.25 -9.47
CA GLN A 105 8.66 10.03 -10.22
C GLN A 105 8.09 11.31 -10.81
N GLU A 106 6.83 11.32 -11.22
CA GLU A 106 6.18 12.49 -11.80
C GLU A 106 5.64 13.45 -10.74
N LEU A 107 5.02 12.94 -9.69
CA LEU A 107 4.34 13.76 -8.68
C LEU A 107 5.24 14.14 -7.50
N GLN A 108 6.33 13.40 -7.26
CA GLN A 108 7.29 13.63 -6.16
C GLN A 108 6.66 13.60 -4.76
N VAL A 109 5.51 12.94 -4.59
CA VAL A 109 4.79 12.73 -3.33
C VAL A 109 4.58 11.24 -3.08
N LYS A 110 4.24 10.86 -1.86
CA LYS A 110 3.92 9.48 -1.47
C LYS A 110 2.69 8.98 -2.24
N ILE A 111 2.81 7.84 -2.88
CA ILE A 111 1.72 7.20 -3.61
C ILE A 111 1.22 5.97 -2.85
N LEU A 112 -0.06 5.95 -2.57
CA LEU A 112 -0.74 4.80 -1.99
C LEU A 112 -1.82 4.29 -2.95
N ASP A 113 -2.12 3.02 -2.85
CA ASP A 113 -3.32 2.44 -3.42
C ASP A 113 -4.27 1.98 -2.30
N ARG A 114 -5.50 1.63 -2.65
CA ARG A 114 -6.52 1.20 -1.70
C ARG A 114 -6.03 0.07 -0.79
N THR A 115 -5.31 -0.90 -1.34
CA THR A 115 -4.81 -2.05 -0.60
C THR A 115 -3.75 -1.66 0.42
N SER A 116 -2.78 -0.80 0.05
CA SER A 116 -1.75 -0.32 0.97
C SER A 116 -2.34 0.51 2.10
N LEU A 117 -3.31 1.39 1.81
CA LEU A 117 -4.01 2.18 2.82
C LEU A 117 -4.73 1.28 3.85
N ILE A 118 -5.45 0.25 3.38
CA ILE A 118 -6.14 -0.71 4.26
C ILE A 118 -5.13 -1.48 5.13
N LEU A 119 -3.99 -1.88 4.57
CA LEU A 119 -2.93 -2.56 5.33
C LEU A 119 -2.32 -1.64 6.40
N ASP A 120 -2.15 -0.36 6.11
CA ASP A 120 -1.66 0.63 7.08
C ASP A 120 -2.67 0.84 8.22
N ILE A 121 -3.97 0.92 7.92
CA ILE A 121 -5.04 0.97 8.93
C ILE A 121 -5.01 -0.26 9.83
N PHE A 122 -4.88 -1.46 9.25
CA PHE A 122 -4.76 -2.68 10.03
C PHE A 122 -3.49 -2.70 10.89
N ALA A 123 -2.37 -2.21 10.38
CA ALA A 123 -1.12 -2.11 11.15
C ALA A 123 -1.28 -1.20 12.38
N MET A 124 -1.92 -0.05 12.21
CA MET A 124 -2.18 0.88 13.31
C MET A 124 -3.14 0.29 14.36
N ARG A 125 -4.15 -0.47 13.94
CA ARG A 125 -5.18 -1.02 14.83
C ARG A 125 -4.85 -2.39 15.41
N ALA A 126 -3.82 -3.07 14.93
CA ALA A 126 -3.41 -4.39 15.41
C ALA A 126 -2.81 -4.31 16.81
N GLN A 127 -3.56 -4.73 17.83
CA GLN A 127 -3.08 -4.70 19.23
C GLN A 127 -2.58 -6.07 19.71
N THR A 128 -3.18 -7.17 19.24
CA THR A 128 -2.78 -8.52 19.64
C THR A 128 -1.56 -9.01 18.87
N ALA A 129 -0.75 -9.89 19.48
CA ALA A 129 0.39 -10.51 18.81
C ALA A 129 -0.03 -11.26 17.52
N ALA A 130 -1.17 -11.93 17.54
CA ALA A 130 -1.73 -12.59 16.36
C ALA A 130 -2.06 -11.59 15.25
N ALA A 131 -2.77 -10.51 15.58
CA ALA A 131 -3.14 -9.48 14.60
C ALA A 131 -1.91 -8.81 13.99
N LYS A 132 -0.93 -8.41 14.82
CA LYS A 132 0.34 -7.84 14.34
C LYS A 132 1.07 -8.77 13.38
N THR A 133 1.18 -10.07 13.74
CA THR A 133 1.83 -11.06 12.87
C THR A 133 1.07 -11.28 11.56
N GLN A 134 -0.27 -11.27 11.58
CA GLN A 134 -1.09 -11.39 10.37
C GLN A 134 -0.93 -10.19 9.44
N VAL A 135 -0.97 -8.98 9.99
CA VAL A 135 -0.81 -7.75 9.22
C VAL A 135 0.59 -7.67 8.62
N GLU A 136 1.63 -7.93 9.41
CA GLU A 136 3.02 -7.95 8.93
C GLU A 136 3.18 -8.97 7.77
N LEU A 137 2.62 -10.17 7.90
CA LEU A 137 2.64 -11.15 6.82
C LEU A 137 1.89 -10.67 5.57
N ALA A 138 0.75 -9.99 5.74
CA ALA A 138 -0.01 -9.42 4.62
C ALA A 138 0.76 -8.31 3.91
N GLN A 139 1.42 -7.42 4.66
CA GLN A 139 2.29 -6.38 4.09
C GLN A 139 3.43 -6.97 3.28
N TYR A 140 4.15 -8.00 3.78
CA TYR A 140 5.18 -8.67 2.99
C TYR A 140 4.64 -9.35 1.74
N ARG A 141 3.46 -9.97 1.79
CA ARG A 141 2.81 -10.57 0.61
C ARG A 141 2.45 -9.52 -0.44
N TYR A 142 2.00 -8.36 0.00
CA TYR A 142 1.68 -7.25 -0.88
C TYR A 142 2.93 -6.63 -1.52
N MET A 143 4.00 -6.46 -0.73
CA MET A 143 5.27 -5.86 -1.19
C MET A 143 6.09 -6.79 -2.08
N LEU A 144 6.13 -8.09 -1.80
CA LEU A 144 7.03 -9.04 -2.47
C LEU A 144 6.90 -9.04 -4.02
N PRO A 145 5.71 -9.11 -4.64
CA PRO A 145 5.57 -9.05 -6.10
C PRO A 145 6.00 -7.70 -6.68
N ARG A 146 5.87 -6.62 -5.90
CA ARG A 146 6.26 -5.26 -6.29
C ARG A 146 7.77 -5.12 -6.31
N LEU A 147 8.45 -5.61 -5.30
CA LEU A 147 9.92 -5.64 -5.22
C LEU A 147 10.53 -6.52 -6.31
N GLN A 148 9.98 -7.70 -6.59
CA GLN A 148 10.48 -8.59 -7.64
C GLN A 148 10.47 -7.93 -9.02
N ARG A 149 9.45 -7.16 -9.35
CA ARG A 149 9.37 -6.42 -10.61
C ARG A 149 10.36 -5.25 -10.68
N LEU A 150 10.64 -4.60 -9.56
CA LEU A 150 11.69 -3.59 -9.47
C LEU A 150 13.08 -4.21 -9.69
N TRP A 151 13.33 -5.36 -9.11
CA TRP A 151 14.60 -6.08 -9.25
C TRP A 151 14.86 -6.50 -10.70
N THR A 152 13.92 -7.12 -11.37
CA THR A 152 14.06 -7.50 -12.79
C THR A 152 14.26 -6.31 -13.71
N HIS A 153 13.76 -5.14 -13.35
CA HIS A 153 13.98 -3.91 -14.13
C HIS A 153 15.39 -3.35 -13.91
N LEU A 154 15.90 -3.38 -12.69
CA LEU A 154 17.26 -2.94 -12.35
C LEU A 154 18.33 -3.85 -13.00
N GLU A 155 18.09 -5.16 -13.04
CA GLU A 155 18.93 -6.12 -13.75
C GLU A 155 19.04 -5.80 -15.26
N ARG A 156 17.91 -5.44 -15.89
CA ARG A 156 17.89 -5.05 -17.32
C ARG A 156 18.57 -3.70 -17.58
N GLN A 157 18.54 -2.76 -16.63
CA GLN A 157 19.20 -1.46 -16.75
C GLN A 157 20.72 -1.56 -16.48
N GLY A 158 21.13 -2.46 -15.56
CA GLY A 158 22.55 -2.67 -15.23
C GLY A 158 23.30 -3.48 -16.28
N GLY A 159 22.59 -4.23 -17.15
CA GLY A 159 23.19 -5.05 -18.21
C GLY A 159 23.46 -4.32 -19.55
N GLY A 160 23.08 -3.05 -19.67
CA GLY A 160 23.05 -2.33 -20.94
C GLY A 160 24.24 -1.42 -21.27
N SER A 161 25.31 -1.38 -20.48
CA SER A 161 26.46 -0.51 -20.77
C SER A 161 27.76 -1.32 -20.90
N GLY A 162 28.01 -1.83 -22.09
CA GLY A 162 29.25 -2.57 -22.38
C GLY A 162 29.39 -2.95 -23.84
N SER A 163 29.27 -1.97 -24.77
CA SER A 163 29.80 -2.15 -26.13
C SER A 163 31.32 -1.92 -26.10
N GLY A 164 32.10 -3.01 -26.01
CA GLY A 164 33.53 -2.96 -26.11
C GLY A 164 34.07 -4.40 -26.11
N GLY A 165 34.49 -4.88 -27.28
CA GLY A 165 35.00 -6.24 -27.51
C GLY A 165 36.16 -6.63 -26.60
N GLY A 166 36.04 -7.78 -25.96
CA GLY A 166 37.11 -8.43 -25.22
C GLY A 166 36.70 -9.84 -24.83
N LYS A 167 37.35 -10.84 -25.40
CA LYS A 167 37.22 -12.26 -25.06
C LYS A 167 37.43 -12.48 -23.56
N GLY A 168 36.50 -13.16 -22.93
CA GLY A 168 36.69 -13.88 -21.67
C GLY A 168 36.34 -13.11 -20.41
N SER A 169 35.07 -13.02 -20.06
CA SER A 169 34.69 -12.81 -18.68
C SER A 169 33.51 -13.73 -18.35
N VAL A 170 33.87 -14.85 -17.73
CA VAL A 170 32.93 -15.73 -17.05
C VAL A 170 32.39 -14.96 -15.84
N GLY A 171 31.06 -14.63 -15.90
CA GLY A 171 30.27 -14.49 -14.70
C GLY A 171 30.63 -13.36 -13.73
N LEU A 172 30.72 -12.10 -14.19
CA LEU A 172 30.56 -10.96 -13.30
C LEU A 172 29.05 -10.70 -13.08
N ARG A 173 28.48 -11.47 -12.14
CA ARG A 173 27.29 -11.04 -11.42
C ARG A 173 27.64 -9.73 -10.73
N GLY A 174 27.04 -8.63 -11.17
CA GLY A 174 27.28 -7.33 -10.58
C GLY A 174 26.91 -7.32 -9.08
N PRO A 175 27.58 -6.52 -8.23
CA PRO A 175 27.32 -6.46 -6.78
C PRO A 175 25.84 -6.12 -6.44
N GLY A 176 25.09 -5.53 -7.35
CA GLY A 176 23.66 -5.26 -7.18
C GLY A 176 22.76 -6.51 -7.31
N GLU A 177 23.13 -7.47 -8.15
CA GLU A 177 22.34 -8.72 -8.34
C GLU A 177 22.37 -9.61 -7.09
N THR A 178 23.53 -9.70 -6.44
CA THR A 178 23.67 -10.45 -5.17
C THR A 178 22.92 -9.81 -4.01
N GLN A 179 22.84 -8.48 -3.96
CA GLN A 179 22.13 -7.76 -2.91
C GLN A 179 20.61 -7.93 -3.03
N LEU A 180 20.08 -7.83 -4.24
CA LEU A 180 18.66 -8.02 -4.51
C LEU A 180 18.18 -9.46 -4.21
N GLU A 181 19.01 -10.46 -4.54
CA GLU A 181 18.73 -11.85 -4.20
C GLU A 181 18.78 -12.10 -2.69
N MET A 182 19.69 -11.42 -2.00
CA MET A 182 19.80 -11.46 -0.53
C MET A 182 18.57 -10.83 0.11
N ASP A 183 18.14 -9.67 -0.34
CA ASP A 183 16.95 -8.97 0.17
C ASP A 183 15.68 -9.82 -0.02
N ARG A 184 15.53 -10.45 -1.20
CA ARG A 184 14.45 -11.40 -1.45
C ARG A 184 14.47 -12.57 -0.49
N ARG A 185 15.64 -13.14 -0.23
CA ARG A 185 15.82 -14.27 0.71
C ARG A 185 15.45 -13.87 2.12
N ILE A 186 15.85 -12.67 2.56
CA ILE A 186 15.49 -12.11 3.88
C ILE A 186 13.97 -11.98 4.01
N ILE A 187 13.29 -11.41 3.01
CA ILE A 187 11.84 -11.25 3.03
C ILE A 187 11.12 -12.61 3.06
N LEU A 188 11.54 -13.56 2.22
CA LEU A 188 10.96 -14.91 2.20
C LEU A 188 11.20 -15.64 3.51
N GLY A 189 12.39 -15.52 4.10
CA GLY A 189 12.71 -16.06 5.43
C GLY A 189 11.82 -15.46 6.51
N ARG A 190 11.62 -14.12 6.49
CA ARG A 190 10.71 -13.45 7.42
C ARG A 190 9.27 -13.93 7.28
N MET A 191 8.78 -14.07 6.04
CA MET A 191 7.44 -14.59 5.77
C MET A 191 7.26 -16.02 6.26
N SER A 192 8.28 -16.88 6.15
CA SER A 192 8.25 -18.25 6.67
C SER A 192 8.13 -18.25 8.19
N LEU A 193 8.97 -17.48 8.87
CA LEU A 193 8.95 -17.32 10.32
C LEU A 193 7.60 -16.81 10.84
N LEU A 194 6.99 -15.83 10.15
CA LEU A 194 5.68 -15.30 10.51
C LEU A 194 4.57 -16.35 10.34
N LYS A 195 4.63 -17.20 9.30
CA LYS A 195 3.68 -18.31 9.10
C LYS A 195 3.79 -19.34 10.22
N GLU A 196 5.01 -19.72 10.62
CA GLU A 196 5.25 -20.64 11.72
C GLU A 196 4.68 -20.06 13.04
N ARG A 197 4.95 -18.80 13.31
CA ARG A 197 4.43 -18.10 14.51
C ARG A 197 2.89 -18.06 14.53
N LEU A 198 2.24 -17.83 13.39
CA LEU A 198 0.78 -17.92 13.30
C LEU A 198 0.26 -19.33 13.58
N ALA A 199 0.93 -20.36 13.05
CA ALA A 199 0.56 -21.74 13.30
C ALA A 199 0.69 -22.12 14.79
N GLU A 200 1.70 -21.62 15.49
CA GLU A 200 1.84 -21.79 16.95
C GLU A 200 0.72 -21.10 17.72
N ILE A 201 0.39 -19.84 17.36
CA ILE A 201 -0.71 -19.09 17.97
C ILE A 201 -2.04 -19.84 17.79
N ASP A 202 -2.29 -20.42 16.61
CA ASP A 202 -3.51 -21.17 16.32
C ASP A 202 -3.58 -22.47 17.14
N LYS A 203 -2.46 -23.17 17.31
CA LYS A 203 -2.37 -24.33 18.21
C LYS A 203 -2.70 -23.95 19.66
N GLN A 204 -2.14 -22.85 20.15
CA GLN A 204 -2.42 -22.36 21.50
C GLN A 204 -3.91 -22.00 21.68
N LYS A 205 -4.49 -21.26 20.71
CA LYS A 205 -5.93 -20.92 20.72
C LYS A 205 -6.81 -22.17 20.69
N THR A 206 -6.42 -23.19 19.91
CA THR A 206 -7.16 -24.46 19.83
C THR A 206 -7.13 -25.19 21.17
N THR A 207 -5.99 -25.20 21.86
CA THR A 207 -5.83 -25.79 23.17
C THR A 207 -6.64 -25.06 24.24
N GLN A 208 -6.65 -23.73 24.23
CA GLN A 208 -7.47 -22.91 25.12
C GLN A 208 -8.97 -23.13 24.90
N ARG A 209 -9.40 -23.28 23.64
CA ARG A 209 -10.80 -23.53 23.28
C ARG A 209 -11.31 -24.92 23.67
N LYS A 210 -10.44 -25.93 23.79
CA LYS A 210 -10.84 -27.28 24.24
C LYS A 210 -11.47 -27.27 25.62
N ASN A 211 -11.06 -26.38 26.51
CA ASN A 211 -11.63 -26.23 27.84
C ASN A 211 -12.99 -25.50 27.89
N SER A 212 -13.44 -24.91 26.79
CA SER A 212 -14.71 -24.15 26.68
C SER A 212 -15.88 -25.01 26.26
N GLY A 213 -15.83 -26.34 26.39
CA GLY A 213 -16.81 -27.30 25.88
C GLY A 213 -18.23 -27.20 26.48
N ARG A 214 -18.41 -26.40 27.54
CA ARG A 214 -19.75 -26.21 28.20
C ARG A 214 -20.34 -24.82 27.96
N MET A 215 -19.69 -23.94 27.20
CA MET A 215 -20.22 -22.60 26.95
C MET A 215 -21.10 -22.56 25.70
N VAL A 216 -22.19 -21.80 25.77
CA VAL A 216 -23.04 -21.51 24.60
C VAL A 216 -22.24 -20.68 23.63
N ARG A 217 -22.11 -21.14 22.38
CA ARG A 217 -21.42 -20.42 21.31
C ARG A 217 -22.43 -19.65 20.50
N VAL A 218 -22.31 -18.33 20.46
CA VAL A 218 -23.12 -17.43 19.65
C VAL A 218 -22.28 -16.83 18.56
N ALA A 219 -22.73 -16.92 17.32
CA ALA A 219 -22.11 -16.26 16.17
C ALA A 219 -22.94 -15.04 15.75
N LEU A 220 -22.34 -13.85 15.76
CA LEU A 220 -22.96 -12.65 15.21
C LEU A 220 -22.64 -12.59 13.71
N VAL A 221 -23.66 -12.75 12.87
CA VAL A 221 -23.55 -12.72 11.42
C VAL A 221 -24.25 -11.46 10.88
N GLY A 222 -23.66 -10.80 9.90
CA GLY A 222 -24.20 -9.61 9.27
C GLY A 222 -23.18 -8.95 8.36
N TYR A 223 -23.64 -8.05 7.50
CA TYR A 223 -22.77 -7.27 6.60
C TYR A 223 -21.75 -6.42 7.37
N THR A 224 -20.71 -5.95 6.69
CA THR A 224 -19.77 -4.99 7.24
C THR A 224 -20.52 -3.73 7.68
N ASN A 225 -20.06 -3.08 8.74
CA ASN A 225 -20.62 -1.83 9.28
C ASN A 225 -22.01 -1.87 9.93
N VAL A 226 -22.61 -3.03 10.18
CA VAL A 226 -23.89 -3.16 10.90
C VAL A 226 -23.75 -3.21 12.43
N GLY A 227 -22.64 -2.74 12.98
CA GLY A 227 -22.45 -2.61 14.44
C GLY A 227 -22.17 -3.92 15.18
N LYS A 228 -21.76 -5.02 14.50
CA LYS A 228 -21.42 -6.30 15.17
C LYS A 228 -20.38 -6.14 16.27
N SER A 229 -19.35 -5.36 16.01
CA SER A 229 -18.26 -5.11 16.98
C SER A 229 -18.67 -4.20 18.13
N THR A 230 -19.76 -3.45 18.00
CA THR A 230 -20.30 -2.58 19.04
C THR A 230 -21.10 -3.37 20.08
N ILE A 231 -21.62 -4.54 19.67
CA ILE A 231 -22.41 -5.44 20.55
C ILE A 231 -21.47 -6.37 21.33
N MET A 232 -20.22 -6.57 20.87
CA MET A 232 -19.20 -7.39 21.53
C MET A 232 -18.36 -6.57 22.50
#